data_2f9bb653c29fcf3dca0662c14a27c253
#
_entry.id   2f9bb653c29fcf3dca0662c14a27c253
#
_cell.length_a   1.000
_cell.length_b   1.000
_cell.length_c   1.000
_cell.angle_alpha   90.00
_cell.angle_beta   90.00
_cell.angle_gamma   90.00
#
_symmetry.space_group_name_H-M   'P 1'
#
loop_
_entity.id
_entity.type
_entity.pdbx_description
1 polymer ?
#
loop_
_entity_poly.entity_id
_entity_poly.type
_entity_poly.pdbx_seq_one_letter_code
_entity_poly.pdbx_strand_id
1 'polypeptide(L)'
;MPKEAIMMTIERHLITEEPNNGPIISRAIAHGDRVYICGITGDPGGDITVQTKLALERIDQLLKRAGTDKSRALTAQVWLSDIRLFRQHNLAWNEWVDPQNPPVRACVQAELTAPGLLVEIMLTAAR
;
A
#
# COMPACT_ATOMS: atom_id res chain seq x y z
N MET A 1 18.92 2.35 -24.39
CA MET A 1 17.77 3.27 -24.43
C MET A 1 18.06 4.50 -23.58
N PRO A 2 17.72 5.71 -24.05
CA PRO A 2 17.95 6.91 -23.26
C PRO A 2 17.17 6.89 -21.95
N LYS A 3 17.78 7.45 -20.90
CA LYS A 3 17.18 7.47 -19.55
C LYS A 3 15.81 8.15 -19.53
N GLU A 4 15.67 9.27 -20.26
CA GLU A 4 14.39 9.98 -20.33
C GLU A 4 13.30 9.13 -20.95
N ALA A 5 13.58 8.38 -22.01
CA ALA A 5 12.60 7.49 -22.64
C ALA A 5 12.15 6.38 -21.69
N ILE A 6 13.07 5.80 -20.89
CA ILE A 6 12.72 4.79 -19.89
C ILE A 6 11.84 5.39 -18.81
N MET A 7 12.18 6.60 -18.31
CA MET A 7 11.43 7.26 -17.24
C MET A 7 10.02 7.68 -17.65
N MET A 8 9.77 7.90 -18.94
CA MET A 8 8.43 8.24 -19.45
C MET A 8 7.56 7.02 -19.72
N THR A 9 8.13 5.82 -19.71
CA THR A 9 7.37 4.58 -19.86
C THR A 9 6.60 4.29 -18.58
N ILE A 10 5.34 3.87 -18.74
CA ILE A 10 4.53 3.40 -17.61
C ILE A 10 4.81 1.91 -17.43
N GLU A 11 5.41 1.56 -16.29
CA GLU A 11 5.65 0.18 -15.92
C GLU A 11 4.51 -0.32 -15.04
N ARG A 12 3.77 -1.31 -15.52
CA ARG A 12 2.64 -1.89 -14.79
C ARG A 12 3.05 -3.23 -14.23
N HIS A 13 2.89 -3.39 -12.92
CA HIS A 13 3.28 -4.61 -12.22
C HIS A 13 2.04 -5.36 -11.74
N LEU A 14 2.04 -6.67 -11.97
CA LEU A 14 1.02 -7.58 -11.45
C LEU A 14 -0.40 -7.11 -11.81
N ILE A 15 -0.65 -7.01 -13.11
CA ILE A 15 -2.01 -6.74 -13.61
C ILE A 15 -2.89 -7.92 -13.20
N THR A 16 -4.00 -7.62 -12.53
CA THR A 16 -4.93 -8.67 -12.10
C THR A 16 -5.71 -9.19 -13.30
N GLU A 17 -5.95 -10.48 -13.30
CA GLU A 17 -6.89 -11.11 -14.23
C GLU A 17 -8.27 -11.15 -13.56
N GLU A 18 -9.30 -11.42 -14.34
CA GLU A 18 -10.68 -11.42 -13.88
C GLU A 18 -11.21 -12.84 -13.55
N PRO A 19 -10.68 -13.57 -12.55
CA PRO A 19 -11.47 -14.61 -11.93
C PRO A 19 -12.27 -14.01 -10.78
N ASN A 20 -13.47 -14.43 -10.53
CA ASN A 20 -14.27 -14.07 -9.36
C ASN A 20 -14.77 -12.61 -9.30
N ASN A 21 -14.96 -11.95 -10.45
CA ASN A 21 -15.49 -10.58 -10.54
C ASN A 21 -14.67 -9.52 -9.78
N GLY A 22 -13.36 -9.77 -9.55
CA GLY A 22 -12.47 -8.77 -9.01
C GLY A 22 -12.15 -7.67 -10.02
N PRO A 23 -11.68 -6.51 -9.59
CA PRO A 23 -11.33 -5.44 -10.51
C PRO A 23 -10.06 -5.78 -11.29
N ILE A 24 -10.03 -5.34 -12.55
CA ILE A 24 -8.81 -5.40 -13.36
C ILE A 24 -7.99 -4.16 -13.03
N ILE A 25 -6.86 -4.33 -12.36
CA ILE A 25 -5.98 -3.24 -11.94
C ILE A 25 -4.52 -3.67 -12.07
N SER A 26 -3.61 -2.68 -12.05
CA SER A 26 -2.20 -2.91 -11.74
C SER A 26 -2.03 -2.83 -10.24
N ARG A 27 -1.26 -3.75 -9.64
CA ARG A 27 -1.00 -3.69 -8.19
C ARG A 27 0.04 -2.63 -7.85
N ALA A 28 0.95 -2.35 -8.77
CA ALA A 28 1.89 -1.25 -8.67
C ALA A 28 2.15 -0.66 -10.04
N ILE A 29 2.43 0.63 -10.09
CA ILE A 29 2.84 1.34 -11.29
C ILE A 29 4.09 2.13 -10.94
N ALA A 30 5.10 2.07 -11.83
CA ALA A 30 6.24 2.97 -11.80
C ALA A 30 6.20 3.85 -13.04
N HIS A 31 6.30 5.16 -12.84
CA HIS A 31 6.29 6.14 -13.93
C HIS A 31 7.20 7.30 -13.54
N GLY A 32 8.26 7.51 -14.32
CA GLY A 32 9.28 8.48 -13.99
C GLY A 32 9.96 8.11 -12.67
N ASP A 33 10.02 9.04 -11.76
CA ASP A 33 10.58 8.87 -10.42
C ASP A 33 9.51 8.54 -9.36
N ARG A 34 8.32 8.13 -9.78
CA ARG A 34 7.18 7.85 -8.89
C ARG A 34 6.72 6.41 -9.00
N VAL A 35 6.30 5.89 -7.85
CA VAL A 35 5.72 4.55 -7.70
C VAL A 35 4.37 4.69 -7.00
N TYR A 36 3.38 4.00 -7.53
CA TYR A 36 2.01 4.02 -7.02
C TYR A 36 1.63 2.58 -6.64
N ILE A 37 1.24 2.37 -5.40
CA ILE A 37 0.80 1.06 -4.91
C ILE A 37 -0.72 1.10 -4.76
N CYS A 38 -1.41 0.07 -5.23
CA CYS A 38 -2.86 -0.05 -5.08
C CYS A 38 -3.26 -0.17 -3.60
N GLY A 39 -4.55 -0.08 -3.32
CA GLY A 39 -5.07 -0.36 -1.98
C GLY A 39 -4.77 -1.80 -1.57
N ILE A 40 -4.12 -1.98 -0.43
CA ILE A 40 -3.66 -3.28 0.08
C ILE A 40 -4.32 -3.56 1.42
N THR A 41 -4.85 -4.76 1.56
CA THR A 41 -5.41 -5.27 2.81
C THR A 41 -4.57 -6.43 3.34
N GLY A 42 -4.79 -6.80 4.60
CA GLY A 42 -4.39 -8.12 5.10
C GLY A 42 -5.46 -9.16 4.75
N ASP A 43 -5.47 -10.27 5.46
CA ASP A 43 -6.50 -11.28 5.31
C ASP A 43 -7.61 -11.06 6.36
N PRO A 44 -8.88 -11.31 6.02
CA PRO A 44 -9.96 -11.16 6.98
C PRO A 44 -9.84 -12.18 8.13
N GLY A 45 -10.36 -11.82 9.30
CA GLY A 45 -10.42 -12.72 10.46
C GLY A 45 -9.29 -12.55 11.48
N GLY A 46 -8.18 -11.90 11.13
CA GLY A 46 -7.15 -11.52 12.09
C GLY A 46 -7.52 -10.24 12.83
N ASP A 47 -6.82 -9.93 13.92
CA ASP A 47 -7.00 -8.65 14.59
C ASP A 47 -6.32 -7.52 13.80
N ILE A 48 -6.50 -6.28 14.27
CA ILE A 48 -5.97 -5.11 13.57
C ILE A 48 -4.43 -5.14 13.44
N THR A 49 -3.74 -5.64 14.45
CA THR A 49 -2.28 -5.73 14.43
C THR A 49 -1.80 -6.70 13.35
N VAL A 50 -2.39 -7.89 13.29
CA VAL A 50 -2.07 -8.91 12.30
C VAL A 50 -2.37 -8.40 10.89
N GLN A 51 -3.55 -7.82 10.69
CA GLN A 51 -3.94 -7.32 9.36
C GLN A 51 -3.07 -6.15 8.91
N THR A 52 -2.74 -5.23 9.80
CA THR A 52 -1.85 -4.10 9.48
C THR A 52 -0.46 -4.59 9.07
N LYS A 53 0.12 -5.50 9.85
CA LYS A 53 1.45 -6.05 9.54
C LYS A 53 1.47 -6.76 8.19
N LEU A 54 0.46 -7.56 7.90
CA LEU A 54 0.40 -8.27 6.63
C LEU A 54 0.22 -7.32 5.44
N ALA A 55 -0.64 -6.31 5.58
CA ALA A 55 -0.80 -5.29 4.54
C ALA A 55 0.51 -4.56 4.26
N LEU A 56 1.25 -4.17 5.31
CA LEU A 56 2.52 -3.48 5.16
C LEU A 56 3.61 -4.38 4.56
N GLU A 57 3.63 -5.66 4.91
CA GLU A 57 4.54 -6.63 4.29
C GLU A 57 4.28 -6.76 2.78
N ARG A 58 3.01 -6.82 2.38
CA ARG A 58 2.62 -6.85 0.97
C ARG A 58 3.03 -5.57 0.24
N ILE A 59 2.91 -4.42 0.90
CA ILE A 59 3.39 -3.15 0.37
C ILE A 59 4.91 -3.18 0.17
N ASP A 60 5.68 -3.69 1.14
CA ASP A 60 7.13 -3.82 1.01
C ASP A 60 7.51 -4.64 -0.23
N GLN A 61 6.82 -5.75 -0.49
CA GLN A 61 7.08 -6.59 -1.65
C GLN A 61 6.80 -5.86 -2.97
N LEU A 62 5.71 -5.09 -3.03
CA LEU A 62 5.37 -4.30 -4.22
C LEU A 62 6.36 -3.16 -4.44
N LEU A 63 6.77 -2.47 -3.39
CA LEU A 63 7.80 -1.42 -3.48
C LEU A 63 9.11 -1.98 -4.03
N LYS A 64 9.55 -3.11 -3.49
CA LYS A 64 10.78 -3.79 -3.96
C LYS A 64 10.67 -4.15 -5.43
N ARG A 65 9.54 -4.71 -5.85
CA ARG A 65 9.30 -5.05 -7.25
C ARG A 65 9.36 -3.84 -8.16
N ALA A 66 8.90 -2.70 -7.70
CA ALA A 66 8.90 -1.45 -8.47
C ALA A 66 10.22 -0.67 -8.37
N GLY A 67 11.21 -1.19 -7.66
CA GLY A 67 12.56 -0.60 -7.59
C GLY A 67 12.75 0.43 -6.51
N THR A 68 12.00 0.37 -5.43
CA THR A 68 12.11 1.31 -4.31
C THR A 68 11.89 0.60 -2.96
N ASP A 69 11.77 1.36 -1.89
CA ASP A 69 11.52 0.84 -0.55
C ASP A 69 10.79 1.87 0.31
N LYS A 70 10.42 1.48 1.52
CA LYS A 70 9.62 2.31 2.44
C LYS A 70 10.32 3.59 2.89
N SER A 71 11.66 3.66 2.81
CA SER A 71 12.38 4.89 3.15
C SER A 71 12.12 6.02 2.16
N ARG A 72 11.54 5.70 1.03
CA ARG A 72 11.20 6.66 -0.02
C ARG A 72 9.69 6.85 -0.17
N ALA A 73 8.90 6.39 0.78
CA ALA A 73 7.46 6.59 0.80
C ALA A 73 7.12 8.09 0.88
N LEU A 74 6.19 8.54 0.07
CA LEU A 74 5.76 9.94 -0.02
C LEU A 74 4.43 10.17 0.66
N THR A 75 3.44 9.35 0.34
CA THR A 75 2.08 9.48 0.89
C THR A 75 1.55 8.12 1.29
N ALA A 76 0.68 8.11 2.28
CA ALA A 76 -0.09 6.93 2.64
C ALA A 76 -1.51 7.34 3.00
N GLN A 77 -2.48 6.60 2.49
CA GLN A 77 -3.87 6.71 2.88
C GLN A 77 -4.26 5.42 3.59
N VAL A 78 -4.80 5.55 4.79
CA VAL A 78 -5.27 4.41 5.58
C VAL A 78 -6.77 4.53 5.77
N TRP A 79 -7.49 3.42 5.55
CA TRP A 79 -8.90 3.26 5.86
C TRP A 79 -9.04 2.18 6.93
N LEU A 80 -9.73 2.50 8.01
CA LEU A 80 -10.06 1.55 9.08
C LEU A 80 -11.56 1.29 9.06
N SER A 81 -11.96 0.03 9.20
CA SER A 81 -13.38 -0.30 9.31
C SER A 81 -14.01 0.24 10.59
N ASP A 82 -13.19 0.51 11.61
CA ASP A 82 -13.59 1.03 12.89
C ASP A 82 -12.49 1.95 13.42
N ILE A 83 -12.78 3.25 13.54
CA ILE A 83 -11.78 4.24 13.98
C ILE A 83 -11.32 4.02 15.42
N ARG A 84 -12.06 3.26 16.22
CA ARG A 84 -11.62 2.90 17.57
C ARG A 84 -10.35 2.03 17.55
N LEU A 85 -10.01 1.44 16.41
CA LEU A 85 -8.79 0.63 16.22
C LEU A 85 -7.55 1.50 15.91
N PHE A 86 -7.70 2.82 15.84
CA PHE A 86 -6.65 3.74 15.40
C PHE A 86 -5.35 3.59 16.17
N ARG A 87 -5.42 3.59 17.51
CA ARG A 87 -4.21 3.49 18.35
C ARG A 87 -3.48 2.18 18.15
N GLN A 88 -4.21 1.08 18.10
CA GLN A 88 -3.62 -0.24 17.92
C GLN A 88 -3.02 -0.42 16.53
N HIS A 89 -3.72 0.08 15.51
CA HIS A 89 -3.17 0.15 14.15
C HIS A 89 -1.87 0.95 14.13
N ASN A 90 -1.83 2.11 14.77
CA ASN A 90 -0.65 2.96 14.79
C ASN A 90 0.57 2.28 15.44
N LEU A 91 0.39 1.40 16.42
CA LEU A 91 1.51 0.65 17.00
C LEU A 91 2.19 -0.21 15.93
N ALA A 92 1.43 -0.93 15.12
CA ALA A 92 1.96 -1.73 14.03
C ALA A 92 2.58 -0.87 12.92
N TRP A 93 1.93 0.24 12.56
CA TRP A 93 2.47 1.20 11.61
C TRP A 93 3.82 1.76 12.08
N ASN A 94 3.94 2.15 13.35
CA ASN A 94 5.15 2.73 13.90
C ASN A 94 6.32 1.74 13.97
N GLU A 95 6.04 0.45 14.09
CA GLU A 95 7.07 -0.57 13.99
C GLU A 95 7.60 -0.74 12.57
N TRP A 96 6.78 -0.45 11.56
CA TRP A 96 7.12 -0.63 10.15
C TRP A 96 7.77 0.60 9.53
N VAL A 97 7.22 1.79 9.78
CA VAL A 97 7.63 3.02 9.10
C VAL A 97 9.10 3.33 9.38
N ASP A 98 9.79 3.88 8.37
CA ASP A 98 11.13 4.44 8.61
C ASP A 98 10.96 5.74 9.41
N PRO A 99 11.41 5.77 10.67
CA PRO A 99 11.14 6.93 11.53
C PRO A 99 11.89 8.19 11.12
N GLN A 100 12.89 8.07 10.26
CA GLN A 100 13.64 9.22 9.74
C GLN A 100 13.10 9.72 8.42
N ASN A 101 12.29 8.90 7.73
CA ASN A 101 11.74 9.23 6.40
C ASN A 101 10.25 8.85 6.32
N PRO A 102 9.40 9.36 7.25
CA PRO A 102 7.99 8.99 7.23
C PRO A 102 7.26 9.70 6.10
N PRO A 103 6.26 9.05 5.50
CA PRO A 103 5.39 9.70 4.52
C PRO A 103 4.40 10.65 5.21
N VAL A 104 3.81 11.56 4.44
CA VAL A 104 2.58 12.21 4.88
C VAL A 104 1.45 11.19 4.87
N ARG A 105 0.51 11.27 5.81
CA ARG A 105 -0.54 10.26 5.97
C ARG A 105 -1.88 10.85 6.37
N ALA A 106 -2.96 10.24 5.90
CA ALA A 106 -4.29 10.42 6.45
C ALA A 106 -4.87 9.05 6.82
N CYS A 107 -5.70 9.03 7.86
CA CYS A 107 -6.39 7.80 8.29
C CYS A 107 -7.84 8.16 8.60
N VAL A 108 -8.77 7.46 7.97
CA VAL A 108 -10.20 7.67 8.14
C VAL A 108 -10.92 6.34 8.31
N GLN A 109 -12.14 6.39 8.82
CA GLN A 109 -13.02 5.23 8.88
C GLN A 109 -13.76 5.07 7.55
N ALA A 110 -13.88 3.85 7.07
CA ALA A 110 -14.65 3.53 5.88
C ALA A 110 -15.12 2.08 5.92
N GLU A 111 -16.24 1.81 5.28
CA GLU A 111 -16.64 0.42 5.04
C GLU A 111 -15.71 -0.18 4.00
N LEU A 112 -15.14 -1.35 4.29
CA LEU A 112 -14.24 -2.05 3.39
C LEU A 112 -14.99 -3.09 2.55
N THR A 113 -14.30 -3.65 1.53
CA THR A 113 -14.95 -4.42 0.48
C THR A 113 -15.36 -5.83 0.88
N ALA A 114 -14.90 -6.33 2.03
CA ALA A 114 -15.27 -7.66 2.50
C ALA A 114 -15.45 -7.67 4.02
N PRO A 115 -16.36 -8.51 4.54
CA PRO A 115 -16.51 -8.69 5.98
C PRO A 115 -15.21 -9.17 6.61
N GLY A 116 -14.90 -8.66 7.80
CA GLY A 116 -13.71 -9.05 8.54
C GLY A 116 -12.42 -8.35 8.13
N LEU A 117 -12.43 -7.54 7.07
CA LEU A 117 -11.31 -6.64 6.78
C LEU A 117 -11.37 -5.43 7.69
N LEU A 118 -10.27 -5.13 8.38
CA LEU A 118 -10.18 -4.05 9.36
C LEU A 118 -9.37 -2.86 8.85
N VAL A 119 -8.50 -3.05 7.86
CA VAL A 119 -7.60 -2.01 7.37
C VAL A 119 -7.33 -2.17 5.88
N GLU A 120 -7.22 -1.05 5.20
CA GLU A 120 -6.69 -0.96 3.84
C GLU A 120 -5.73 0.21 3.77
N ILE A 121 -4.61 0.03 3.05
CA ILE A 121 -3.56 1.05 2.94
C ILE A 121 -3.19 1.23 1.47
N MET A 122 -3.16 2.47 1.01
CA MET A 122 -2.67 2.84 -0.31
C MET A 122 -1.49 3.79 -0.15
N LEU A 123 -0.45 3.64 -1.00
CA LEU A 123 0.81 4.32 -0.78
C LEU A 123 1.42 4.77 -2.10
N THR A 124 2.10 5.91 -2.07
CA THR A 124 2.97 6.36 -3.15
C THR A 124 4.39 6.54 -2.64
N ALA A 125 5.36 6.36 -3.52
CA ALA A 125 6.77 6.48 -3.19
C ALA A 125 7.57 7.13 -4.33
N ALA A 126 8.77 7.61 -4.01
CA ALA A 126 9.76 7.96 -5.01
C ALA A 126 10.62 6.73 -5.34
N ARG A 127 11.30 6.78 -6.48
CA ARG A 127 12.30 5.76 -6.82
C ARG A 127 13.57 6.35 -7.42
#